data_12fcce7ec02125df87665643aac830f4
#
_entry.id   12fcce7ec02125df87665643aac830f4
#
_cell.length_a   1.000
_cell.length_b   1.000
_cell.length_c   1.000
_cell.angle_alpha   90.00
_cell.angle_beta   90.00
_cell.angle_gamma   90.00
#
_symmetry.space_group_name_H-M   'P 1'
#
loop_
_entity.id
_entity.type
_entity.pdbx_description
1 polymer ?
#
loop_
_entity_poly.entity_id
_entity_poly.type
_entity_poly.pdbx_seq_one_letter_code
_entity_poly.pdbx_strand_id
1 'polypeptide(L)'
;MSKATTSGMGKGGLLLRLILSILLVFSLLGTVGSAVGVSVLCGPSQLISQMHRHDAGQKVYDSLNTKFQNDYNTTAVPAEVYMGTISVDWLEQCMENKVTALYGKGSGDIDFSALESSITDYFEKYAEENNCAKDDTYNEKLRETIDNGEKIISDATDLLRTETLQKSGYLSKLHKLRTLTFAGVGVCGVLTVLLLLLLRNRYWIGTGCFGAG
;
A
#
# COMPACT_ATOMS: atom_id res chain seq x y z
N MET A 1 -58.72 0.76 37.53
CA MET A 1 -57.96 1.99 37.27
C MET A 1 -56.58 1.82 37.94
N SER A 2 -55.61 1.46 37.15
CA SER A 2 -54.22 1.26 37.63
C SER A 2 -53.47 2.58 37.42
N LYS A 3 -53.05 3.21 38.55
CA LYS A 3 -52.21 4.42 38.54
C LYS A 3 -50.79 4.02 38.06
N ALA A 4 -50.44 4.46 36.85
CA ALA A 4 -49.07 4.46 36.40
C ALA A 4 -48.24 5.42 37.29
N THR A 5 -47.41 4.86 38.15
CA THR A 5 -46.44 5.61 38.96
C THR A 5 -45.32 6.09 37.99
N THR A 6 -45.45 7.31 37.52
CA THR A 6 -44.34 8.05 36.91
C THR A 6 -43.30 8.32 37.98
N SER A 7 -42.37 7.39 38.17
CA SER A 7 -41.17 7.61 38.98
C SER A 7 -40.38 8.76 38.35
N GLY A 8 -40.50 9.93 38.96
CA GLY A 8 -39.75 11.13 38.64
C GLY A 8 -38.24 10.85 38.74
N MET A 9 -37.60 10.83 37.59
CA MET A 9 -36.17 10.60 37.46
C MET A 9 -35.43 11.79 38.06
N GLY A 10 -34.73 11.59 39.18
CA GLY A 10 -33.93 12.65 39.81
C GLY A 10 -32.93 13.22 38.81
N LYS A 11 -32.65 14.53 38.90
CA LYS A 11 -31.72 15.29 38.03
C LYS A 11 -30.40 14.57 37.82
N GLY A 12 -29.89 13.78 38.78
CA GLY A 12 -28.68 12.96 38.63
C GLY A 12 -28.80 11.78 37.65
N GLY A 13 -30.00 11.18 37.52
CA GLY A 13 -30.23 10.10 36.56
C GLY A 13 -30.25 10.58 35.11
N LEU A 14 -30.70 11.82 34.87
CA LEU A 14 -30.73 12.45 33.58
C LEU A 14 -29.30 12.84 33.11
N LEU A 15 -28.50 13.38 33.99
CA LEU A 15 -27.11 13.77 33.76
C LEU A 15 -26.24 12.53 33.48
N LEU A 16 -26.42 11.45 34.23
CA LEU A 16 -25.71 10.18 33.98
C LEU A 16 -26.01 9.61 32.60
N ARG A 17 -27.26 9.70 32.13
CA ARG A 17 -27.67 9.24 30.83
C ARG A 17 -27.05 10.06 29.70
N LEU A 18 -27.03 11.37 29.85
CA LEU A 18 -26.41 12.28 28.88
C LEU A 18 -24.91 11.95 28.74
N ILE A 19 -24.20 11.73 29.86
CA ILE A 19 -22.80 11.33 29.84
C ILE A 19 -22.62 9.98 29.12
N LEU A 20 -23.44 8.98 29.45
CA LEU A 20 -23.36 7.65 28.80
C LEU A 20 -23.66 7.72 27.29
N SER A 21 -24.62 8.56 26.90
CA SER A 21 -24.90 8.74 25.46
C SER A 21 -23.75 9.41 24.71
N ILE A 22 -23.13 10.43 25.31
CA ILE A 22 -21.94 11.08 24.73
C ILE A 22 -20.79 10.09 24.61
N LEU A 23 -20.52 9.30 25.66
CA LEU A 23 -19.49 8.26 25.63
C LEU A 23 -19.78 7.20 24.56
N LEU A 24 -21.04 6.82 24.34
CA LEU A 24 -21.43 5.87 23.30
C LEU A 24 -21.11 6.43 21.92
N VAL A 25 -21.46 7.70 21.64
CA VAL A 25 -21.16 8.36 20.36
C VAL A 25 -19.66 8.40 20.11
N PHE A 26 -18.85 8.82 21.09
CA PHE A 26 -17.40 8.83 20.95
C PHE A 26 -16.81 7.43 20.77
N SER A 27 -17.36 6.41 21.44
CA SER A 27 -16.92 5.01 21.28
C SER A 27 -17.26 4.48 19.90
N LEU A 28 -18.44 4.79 19.34
CA LEU A 28 -18.83 4.44 17.97
C LEU A 28 -17.95 5.13 16.93
N LEU A 29 -17.74 6.45 17.08
CA LEU A 29 -16.85 7.20 16.19
C LEU A 29 -15.40 6.66 16.26
N GLY A 30 -14.94 6.33 17.45
CA GLY A 30 -13.62 5.70 17.65
C GLY A 30 -13.53 4.34 16.96
N THR A 31 -14.55 3.51 17.05
CA THR A 31 -14.60 2.19 16.42
C THR A 31 -14.60 2.31 14.89
N VAL A 32 -15.43 3.18 14.31
CA VAL A 32 -15.49 3.42 12.87
C VAL A 32 -14.19 4.04 12.37
N GLY A 33 -13.68 5.07 13.03
CA GLY A 33 -12.42 5.72 12.67
C GLY A 33 -11.23 4.76 12.74
N SER A 34 -11.17 3.92 13.76
CA SER A 34 -10.14 2.88 13.88
C SER A 34 -10.30 1.79 12.83
N ALA A 35 -11.52 1.36 12.49
CA ALA A 35 -11.77 0.35 11.46
C ALA A 35 -11.34 0.87 10.07
N VAL A 36 -11.64 2.13 9.74
CA VAL A 36 -11.15 2.79 8.52
C VAL A 36 -9.62 2.88 8.55
N GLY A 37 -9.03 3.30 9.66
CA GLY A 37 -7.58 3.34 9.84
C GLY A 37 -6.94 1.97 9.64
N VAL A 38 -7.52 0.89 10.15
CA VAL A 38 -7.04 -0.48 9.91
C VAL A 38 -7.11 -0.84 8.42
N SER A 39 -8.22 -0.55 7.74
CA SER A 39 -8.37 -0.90 6.32
C SER A 39 -7.34 -0.19 5.43
N VAL A 40 -6.99 1.05 5.75
CA VAL A 40 -6.00 1.85 5.00
C VAL A 40 -4.56 1.50 5.37
N LEU A 41 -4.29 1.28 6.68
CA LEU A 41 -2.92 1.09 7.18
C LEU A 41 -2.46 -0.37 7.18
N CYS A 42 -3.39 -1.34 7.15
CA CYS A 42 -3.06 -2.75 7.36
C CYS A 42 -3.00 -3.60 6.09
N GLY A 43 -3.31 -3.04 4.94
CA GLY A 43 -3.30 -3.79 3.69
C GLY A 43 -2.80 -2.99 2.49
N PRO A 44 -2.10 -3.64 1.54
CA PRO A 44 -1.63 -3.01 0.31
C PRO A 44 -2.76 -2.69 -0.68
N SER A 45 -3.94 -3.32 -0.52
CA SER A 45 -5.03 -3.32 -1.50
C SER A 45 -5.52 -1.93 -1.90
N GLN A 46 -5.53 -0.98 -0.97
CA GLN A 46 -5.93 0.40 -1.26
C GLN A 46 -4.92 1.09 -2.19
N LEU A 47 -3.62 0.93 -1.94
CA LEU A 47 -2.57 1.49 -2.79
C LEU A 47 -2.57 0.83 -4.16
N ILE A 48 -2.68 -0.49 -4.23
CA ILE A 48 -2.77 -1.27 -5.48
C ILE A 48 -3.99 -0.81 -6.29
N SER A 49 -5.16 -0.67 -5.65
CA SER A 49 -6.36 -0.17 -6.32
C SER A 49 -6.20 1.25 -6.87
N GLN A 50 -5.47 2.13 -6.19
CA GLN A 50 -5.16 3.47 -6.69
C GLN A 50 -4.18 3.41 -7.87
N MET A 51 -3.18 2.52 -7.84
CA MET A 51 -2.24 2.33 -8.95
C MET A 51 -2.98 1.94 -10.22
N HIS A 52 -3.86 0.94 -10.17
CA HIS A 52 -4.70 0.54 -11.32
C HIS A 52 -5.64 1.66 -11.79
N ARG A 53 -6.30 2.36 -10.85
CA ARG A 53 -7.23 3.45 -11.19
C ARG A 53 -6.55 4.61 -11.93
N HIS A 54 -5.27 4.80 -11.71
CA HIS A 54 -4.48 5.87 -12.32
C HIS A 54 -3.58 5.40 -13.44
N ASP A 55 -3.76 4.18 -13.94
CA ASP A 55 -2.97 3.58 -15.01
C ASP A 55 -1.45 3.73 -14.77
N ALA A 56 -1.03 3.42 -13.52
CA ALA A 56 0.35 3.61 -13.12
C ALA A 56 1.32 2.76 -13.96
N GLY A 57 0.94 1.52 -14.31
CA GLY A 57 1.72 0.65 -15.16
C GLY A 57 2.00 1.25 -16.53
N GLN A 58 0.97 1.79 -17.19
CA GLN A 58 1.13 2.44 -18.50
C GLN A 58 2.04 3.67 -18.41
N LYS A 59 1.88 4.50 -17.40
CA LYS A 59 2.73 5.70 -17.21
C LYS A 59 4.19 5.35 -16.98
N VAL A 60 4.44 4.31 -16.20
CA VAL A 60 5.80 3.81 -15.97
C VAL A 60 6.38 3.25 -17.26
N TYR A 61 5.60 2.48 -18.03
CA TYR A 61 6.00 1.96 -19.33
C TYR A 61 6.40 3.08 -20.29
N ASP A 62 5.56 4.10 -20.46
CA ASP A 62 5.82 5.24 -21.36
C ASP A 62 7.06 6.03 -20.92
N SER A 63 7.24 6.20 -19.60
CA SER A 63 8.41 6.86 -19.01
C SER A 63 9.70 6.08 -19.27
N LEU A 64 9.68 4.75 -19.08
CA LEU A 64 10.81 3.87 -19.36
C LEU A 64 11.17 3.87 -20.83
N ASN A 65 10.18 3.76 -21.73
CA ASN A 65 10.41 3.81 -23.17
C ASN A 65 11.07 5.13 -23.59
N THR A 66 10.56 6.25 -23.09
CA THR A 66 11.16 7.56 -23.36
C THR A 66 12.60 7.65 -22.81
N LYS A 67 12.83 7.11 -21.61
CA LYS A 67 14.16 7.12 -20.99
C LYS A 67 15.15 6.30 -21.81
N PHE A 68 14.83 5.04 -22.17
CA PHE A 68 15.71 4.20 -22.96
C PHE A 68 15.96 4.75 -24.36
N GLN A 69 14.97 5.41 -24.99
CA GLN A 69 15.18 6.11 -26.26
C GLN A 69 16.19 7.26 -26.13
N ASN A 70 16.11 8.03 -25.04
CA ASN A 70 17.03 9.14 -24.78
C ASN A 70 18.44 8.65 -24.42
N ASP A 71 18.55 7.50 -23.75
CA ASP A 71 19.81 6.92 -23.33
C ASP A 71 20.56 6.23 -24.48
N TYR A 72 19.93 6.02 -25.65
CA TYR A 72 20.54 5.40 -26.83
C TYR A 72 21.86 6.05 -27.25
N ASN A 73 21.93 7.37 -27.23
CA ASN A 73 23.16 8.11 -27.58
C ASN A 73 24.34 7.85 -26.62
N THR A 74 24.08 7.35 -25.44
CA THR A 74 25.08 7.06 -24.42
C THR A 74 25.44 5.58 -24.38
N THR A 75 24.44 4.72 -24.52
CA THR A 75 24.60 3.25 -24.37
C THR A 75 24.80 2.54 -25.70
N ALA A 76 24.40 3.14 -26.83
CA ALA A 76 24.29 2.54 -28.16
C ALA A 76 23.39 1.27 -28.20
N VAL A 77 22.60 1.04 -27.17
CA VAL A 77 21.63 -0.08 -27.11
C VAL A 77 20.24 0.44 -27.43
N PRO A 78 19.55 -0.10 -28.47
CA PRO A 78 18.22 0.34 -28.83
C PRO A 78 17.20 0.12 -27.69
N ALA A 79 16.24 1.01 -27.54
CA ALA A 79 15.19 0.91 -26.53
C ALA A 79 14.39 -0.40 -26.64
N GLU A 80 14.24 -0.94 -27.86
CA GLU A 80 13.52 -2.19 -28.13
C GLU A 80 14.16 -3.40 -27.44
N VAL A 81 15.48 -3.36 -27.19
CA VAL A 81 16.20 -4.44 -26.49
C VAL A 81 15.72 -4.54 -25.04
N TYR A 82 15.48 -3.39 -24.40
CA TYR A 82 14.95 -3.34 -23.05
C TYR A 82 13.44 -3.56 -23.04
N MET A 83 12.72 -2.82 -23.88
CA MET A 83 11.26 -2.76 -23.86
C MET A 83 10.59 -4.00 -24.46
N GLY A 84 11.31 -4.78 -25.28
CA GLY A 84 10.78 -6.01 -25.89
C GLY A 84 10.42 -7.10 -24.88
N THR A 85 11.00 -7.05 -23.67
CA THR A 85 10.73 -8.01 -22.58
C THR A 85 9.81 -7.43 -21.49
N ILE A 86 9.51 -6.14 -21.56
CA ILE A 86 8.72 -5.41 -20.57
C ILE A 86 7.29 -5.22 -21.09
N SER A 87 6.31 -5.71 -20.34
CA SER A 87 4.90 -5.41 -20.57
C SER A 87 4.34 -4.52 -19.47
N VAL A 88 3.22 -3.86 -19.75
CA VAL A 88 2.49 -3.06 -18.73
C VAL A 88 2.08 -3.94 -17.56
N ASP A 89 1.54 -5.14 -17.83
CA ASP A 89 1.09 -6.08 -16.79
C ASP A 89 2.26 -6.54 -15.92
N TRP A 90 3.43 -6.80 -16.52
CA TRP A 90 4.64 -7.16 -15.76
C TRP A 90 5.09 -6.02 -14.84
N LEU A 91 5.07 -4.77 -15.32
CA LEU A 91 5.40 -3.60 -14.50
C LEU A 91 4.41 -3.42 -13.35
N GLU A 92 3.11 -3.59 -13.62
CA GLU A 92 2.08 -3.55 -12.58
C GLU A 92 2.35 -4.60 -11.50
N GLN A 93 2.66 -5.83 -11.90
CA GLN A 93 3.01 -6.90 -10.98
C GLN A 93 4.26 -6.57 -10.15
N CYS A 94 5.30 -6.00 -10.76
CA CYS A 94 6.51 -5.57 -10.05
C CYS A 94 6.18 -4.50 -8.99
N MET A 95 5.39 -3.50 -9.35
CA MET A 95 4.95 -2.45 -8.44
C MET A 95 4.09 -2.99 -7.30
N GLU A 96 3.15 -3.91 -7.60
CA GLU A 96 2.32 -4.57 -6.59
C GLU A 96 3.16 -5.40 -5.62
N ASN A 97 4.16 -6.14 -6.11
CA ASN A 97 5.07 -6.91 -5.28
C ASN A 97 5.85 -6.00 -4.33
N LYS A 98 6.38 -4.85 -4.82
CA LYS A 98 7.06 -3.87 -3.98
C LYS A 98 6.14 -3.25 -2.93
N VAL A 99 4.92 -2.87 -3.32
CA VAL A 99 3.91 -2.36 -2.37
C VAL A 99 3.58 -3.44 -1.33
N THR A 100 3.39 -4.68 -1.75
CA THR A 100 3.04 -5.79 -0.85
C THR A 100 4.17 -6.09 0.14
N ALA A 101 5.43 -6.01 -0.32
CA ALA A 101 6.61 -6.17 0.51
C ALA A 101 6.72 -5.09 1.60
N LEU A 102 6.30 -3.84 1.35
CA LEU A 102 6.21 -2.79 2.36
C LEU A 102 5.33 -3.17 3.55
N TYR A 103 4.32 -3.99 3.31
CA TYR A 103 3.41 -4.51 4.35
C TYR A 103 3.90 -5.84 4.97
N GLY A 104 5.14 -6.24 4.66
CA GLY A 104 5.76 -7.46 5.20
C GLY A 104 5.23 -8.74 4.56
N LYS A 105 4.75 -8.66 3.33
CA LYS A 105 4.24 -9.80 2.56
C LYS A 105 5.07 -9.93 1.27
N GLY A 106 5.90 -10.97 1.18
CA GLY A 106 6.79 -11.18 0.03
C GLY A 106 8.12 -10.42 0.11
N SER A 107 9.00 -10.63 -0.88
CA SER A 107 10.35 -10.03 -0.93
C SER A 107 10.39 -8.69 -1.66
N GLY A 108 9.48 -8.47 -2.60
CA GLY A 108 9.52 -7.31 -3.50
C GLY A 108 10.58 -7.40 -4.60
N ASP A 109 11.24 -8.57 -4.73
CA ASP A 109 12.24 -8.81 -5.76
C ASP A 109 11.59 -8.87 -7.15
N ILE A 110 12.35 -8.42 -8.13
CA ILE A 110 11.96 -8.44 -9.54
C ILE A 110 12.80 -9.50 -10.25
N ASP A 111 12.18 -10.33 -11.06
CA ASP A 111 12.87 -11.26 -11.93
C ASP A 111 13.26 -10.54 -13.23
N PHE A 112 14.55 -10.34 -13.42
CA PHE A 112 15.13 -9.69 -14.61
C PHE A 112 15.68 -10.68 -15.64
N SER A 113 15.51 -11.98 -15.47
CA SER A 113 16.12 -13.00 -16.34
C SER A 113 15.81 -12.81 -17.83
N ALA A 114 14.58 -12.40 -18.15
CA ALA A 114 14.19 -12.12 -19.55
C ALA A 114 14.90 -10.88 -20.11
N LEU A 115 15.10 -9.84 -19.30
CA LEU A 115 15.82 -8.63 -19.66
C LEU A 115 17.32 -8.93 -19.88
N GLU A 116 17.94 -9.66 -18.94
CA GLU A 116 19.33 -10.09 -19.03
C GLU A 116 19.58 -10.89 -20.30
N SER A 117 18.69 -11.85 -20.64
CA SER A 117 18.76 -12.64 -21.85
C SER A 117 18.67 -11.76 -23.11
N SER A 118 17.71 -10.83 -23.16
CA SER A 118 17.54 -9.94 -24.32
C SER A 118 18.76 -9.04 -24.57
N ILE A 119 19.34 -8.49 -23.49
CA ILE A 119 20.55 -7.67 -23.60
C ILE A 119 21.74 -8.54 -24.04
N THR A 120 21.87 -9.73 -23.49
CA THR A 120 22.95 -10.68 -23.84
C THR A 120 22.85 -11.07 -25.33
N ASP A 121 21.67 -11.44 -25.80
CA ASP A 121 21.42 -11.81 -27.20
C ASP A 121 21.77 -10.66 -28.16
N TYR A 122 21.41 -9.42 -27.77
CA TYR A 122 21.77 -8.24 -28.54
C TYR A 122 23.29 -8.06 -28.64
N PHE A 123 24.00 -8.16 -27.51
CA PHE A 123 25.45 -8.02 -27.48
C PHE A 123 26.15 -9.13 -28.24
N GLU A 124 25.67 -10.36 -28.17
CA GLU A 124 26.22 -11.51 -28.91
C GLU A 124 26.07 -11.29 -30.42
N LYS A 125 24.87 -10.93 -30.84
CA LYS A 125 24.58 -10.63 -32.27
C LYS A 125 25.44 -9.46 -32.75
N TYR A 126 25.56 -8.39 -31.99
CA TYR A 126 26.41 -7.25 -32.34
C TYR A 126 27.89 -7.66 -32.51
N ALA A 127 28.40 -8.48 -31.57
CA ALA A 127 29.78 -8.96 -31.64
C ALA A 127 30.03 -9.84 -32.88
N GLU A 128 29.08 -10.71 -33.26
CA GLU A 128 29.16 -11.54 -34.45
C GLU A 128 29.14 -10.71 -35.76
N GLU A 129 28.18 -9.75 -35.82
CA GLU A 129 28.03 -8.91 -37.03
C GLU A 129 29.23 -7.98 -37.28
N ASN A 130 29.88 -7.54 -36.19
CA ASN A 130 31.01 -6.60 -36.25
C ASN A 130 32.39 -7.25 -36.03
N ASN A 131 32.44 -8.59 -35.91
CA ASN A 131 33.67 -9.35 -35.62
C ASN A 131 34.40 -8.82 -34.35
N CYS A 132 33.66 -8.43 -33.33
CA CYS A 132 34.23 -7.97 -32.07
C CYS A 132 34.69 -9.15 -31.22
N ALA A 133 35.84 -9.01 -30.57
CA ALA A 133 36.32 -10.00 -29.63
C ALA A 133 35.48 -9.96 -28.35
N LYS A 134 35.06 -11.13 -27.86
CA LYS A 134 34.36 -11.26 -26.54
C LYS A 134 35.40 -11.27 -25.41
N ASP A 135 36.11 -10.16 -25.25
CA ASP A 135 37.14 -9.97 -24.24
C ASP A 135 36.59 -9.42 -22.91
N ASP A 136 37.48 -9.06 -21.99
CA ASP A 136 37.10 -8.52 -20.69
C ASP A 136 36.30 -7.21 -20.82
N THR A 137 36.64 -6.37 -21.80
CA THR A 137 35.93 -5.10 -22.07
C THR A 137 34.51 -5.35 -22.55
N TYR A 138 34.32 -6.35 -23.42
CA TYR A 138 32.99 -6.79 -23.84
C TYR A 138 32.15 -7.25 -22.66
N ASN A 139 32.72 -8.12 -21.81
CA ASN A 139 32.02 -8.65 -20.63
C ASN A 139 31.70 -7.56 -19.60
N GLU A 140 32.59 -6.59 -19.41
CA GLU A 140 32.35 -5.44 -18.54
C GLU A 140 31.19 -4.58 -19.06
N LYS A 141 31.20 -4.27 -20.37
CA LYS A 141 30.14 -3.47 -20.97
C LYS A 141 28.79 -4.16 -20.97
N LEU A 142 28.75 -5.47 -21.22
CA LEU A 142 27.53 -6.27 -21.10
C LEU A 142 26.96 -6.17 -19.69
N ARG A 143 27.80 -6.39 -18.68
CA ARG A 143 27.38 -6.34 -17.28
C ARG A 143 26.93 -4.95 -16.86
N GLU A 144 27.68 -3.89 -17.21
CA GLU A 144 27.27 -2.51 -16.96
C GLU A 144 25.90 -2.18 -17.57
N THR A 145 25.64 -2.71 -18.77
CA THR A 145 24.37 -2.46 -19.48
C THR A 145 23.21 -3.18 -18.78
N ILE A 146 23.40 -4.42 -18.35
CA ILE A 146 22.43 -5.19 -17.57
C ILE A 146 22.13 -4.46 -16.26
N ASP A 147 23.17 -4.21 -15.44
CA ASP A 147 23.06 -3.56 -14.14
C ASP A 147 22.32 -2.19 -14.23
N ASN A 148 22.63 -1.42 -15.28
CA ASN A 148 21.98 -0.14 -15.52
C ASN A 148 20.52 -0.28 -15.92
N GLY A 149 20.20 -1.23 -16.80
CA GLY A 149 18.82 -1.55 -17.19
C GLY A 149 17.95 -1.96 -16.00
N GLU A 150 18.44 -2.91 -15.20
CA GLU A 150 17.79 -3.39 -14.00
C GLU A 150 17.54 -2.25 -12.99
N LYS A 151 18.57 -1.43 -12.77
CA LYS A 151 18.47 -0.28 -11.87
C LYS A 151 17.41 0.72 -12.34
N ILE A 152 17.41 1.08 -13.62
CA ILE A 152 16.44 2.02 -14.18
C ILE A 152 15.00 1.49 -13.98
N ILE A 153 14.77 0.21 -14.26
CA ILE A 153 13.46 -0.40 -14.11
C ILE A 153 13.08 -0.53 -12.64
N SER A 154 14.03 -0.95 -11.80
CA SER A 154 13.80 -1.03 -10.36
C SER A 154 13.44 0.32 -9.75
N ASP A 155 14.14 1.40 -10.13
CA ASP A 155 13.87 2.75 -9.68
C ASP A 155 12.50 3.25 -10.19
N ALA A 156 12.14 2.96 -11.44
CA ALA A 156 10.88 3.36 -12.04
C ALA A 156 9.66 2.64 -11.42
N THR A 157 9.84 1.37 -11.03
CA THR A 157 8.79 0.58 -10.35
C THR A 157 8.68 0.85 -8.86
N ASP A 158 9.66 1.54 -8.26
CA ASP A 158 9.61 1.92 -6.84
C ASP A 158 8.92 3.28 -6.62
N LEU A 159 7.62 3.32 -6.90
CA LEU A 159 6.79 4.53 -6.78
C LEU A 159 6.82 5.16 -5.38
N LEU A 160 7.04 4.36 -4.35
CA LEU A 160 7.01 4.80 -2.95
C LEU A 160 8.41 5.07 -2.38
N ARG A 161 9.46 4.94 -3.20
CA ARG A 161 10.85 5.04 -2.74
C ARG A 161 11.09 4.22 -1.48
N THR A 162 10.84 2.91 -1.62
CA THR A 162 10.82 1.95 -0.50
C THR A 162 12.09 1.98 0.33
N GLU A 163 13.26 2.11 -0.30
CA GLU A 163 14.53 2.28 0.43
C GLU A 163 14.55 3.53 1.31
N THR A 164 14.03 4.66 0.83
CA THR A 164 13.98 5.90 1.59
C THR A 164 13.03 5.77 2.78
N LEU A 165 11.88 5.11 2.60
CA LEU A 165 10.93 4.82 3.66
C LEU A 165 11.52 3.86 4.69
N GLN A 166 12.28 2.87 4.25
CA GLN A 166 12.95 1.91 5.13
C GLN A 166 14.04 2.59 5.97
N LYS A 167 14.92 3.39 5.34
CA LYS A 167 15.98 4.15 6.01
C LYS A 167 15.44 5.20 7.00
N SER A 168 14.28 5.78 6.72
CA SER A 168 13.64 6.78 7.60
C SER A 168 12.98 6.18 8.86
N GLY A 169 12.97 4.86 9.00
CA GLY A 169 12.28 4.16 10.08
C GLY A 169 10.76 4.27 9.99
N TYR A 170 10.22 4.69 8.85
CA TYR A 170 8.78 4.85 8.63
C TYR A 170 8.04 3.52 8.77
N LEU A 171 8.63 2.43 8.28
CA LEU A 171 8.05 1.08 8.39
C LEU A 171 7.88 0.64 9.85
N SER A 172 8.83 0.95 10.73
CA SER A 172 8.71 0.63 12.16
C SER A 172 7.61 1.46 12.83
N LYS A 173 7.45 2.71 12.41
CA LYS A 173 6.35 3.59 12.87
C LYS A 173 5.01 3.10 12.35
N LEU A 174 4.94 2.67 11.10
CA LEU A 174 3.73 2.11 10.49
C LEU A 174 3.30 0.83 11.22
N HIS A 175 4.24 -0.03 11.58
CA HIS A 175 3.97 -1.24 12.34
C HIS A 175 3.43 -0.93 13.75
N LYS A 176 4.02 0.06 14.44
CA LYS A 176 3.52 0.53 15.74
C LYS A 176 2.12 1.16 15.61
N LEU A 177 1.91 1.98 14.58
CA LEU A 177 0.61 2.60 14.30
C LEU A 177 -0.46 1.55 14.03
N ARG A 178 -0.15 0.52 13.25
CA ARG A 178 -1.00 -0.64 12.98
C ARG A 178 -1.41 -1.33 14.29
N THR A 179 -0.46 -1.64 15.16
CA THR A 179 -0.73 -2.30 16.44
C THR A 179 -1.63 -1.42 17.33
N LEU A 180 -1.36 -0.11 17.36
CA LEU A 180 -2.15 0.86 18.13
C LEU A 180 -3.59 0.98 17.59
N THR A 181 -3.75 0.95 16.26
CA THR A 181 -5.06 1.00 15.60
C THR A 181 -5.88 -0.26 15.87
N PHE A 182 -5.26 -1.46 15.81
CA PHE A 182 -5.94 -2.70 16.20
C PHE A 182 -6.35 -2.72 17.67
N ALA A 183 -5.47 -2.26 18.58
CA ALA A 183 -5.80 -2.12 20.00
C ALA A 183 -6.97 -1.13 20.19
N GLY A 184 -6.98 -0.02 19.44
CA GLY A 184 -8.05 0.98 19.45
C GLY A 184 -9.40 0.39 19.03
N VAL A 185 -9.44 -0.39 17.94
CA VAL A 185 -10.67 -1.10 17.51
C VAL A 185 -11.17 -2.03 18.61
N GLY A 186 -10.28 -2.82 19.21
CA GLY A 186 -10.63 -3.75 20.28
C GLY A 186 -11.21 -3.02 21.50
N VAL A 187 -10.54 -2.00 22.01
CA VAL A 187 -10.96 -1.24 23.19
C VAL A 187 -12.28 -0.50 22.93
N CYS A 188 -12.38 0.22 21.81
CA CYS A 188 -13.61 0.96 21.47
C CYS A 188 -14.78 0.00 21.20
N GLY A 189 -14.54 -1.15 20.57
CA GLY A 189 -15.57 -2.18 20.35
C GLY A 189 -16.11 -2.75 21.65
N VAL A 190 -15.22 -3.13 22.58
CA VAL A 190 -15.62 -3.63 23.92
C VAL A 190 -16.39 -2.57 24.70
N LEU A 191 -15.91 -1.32 24.71
CA LEU A 191 -16.59 -0.20 25.35
C LEU A 191 -17.98 0.03 24.76
N THR A 192 -18.14 -0.02 23.44
CA THR A 192 -19.43 0.12 22.78
C THR A 192 -20.41 -0.97 23.21
N VAL A 193 -19.96 -2.23 23.23
CA VAL A 193 -20.80 -3.36 23.68
C VAL A 193 -21.19 -3.22 25.14
N LEU A 194 -20.25 -2.84 26.05
CA LEU A 194 -20.54 -2.62 27.46
C LEU A 194 -21.53 -1.48 27.66
N LEU A 195 -21.39 -0.36 26.95
CA LEU A 195 -22.32 0.77 27.03
C LEU A 195 -23.71 0.40 26.51
N LEU A 196 -23.81 -0.39 25.43
CA LEU A 196 -25.07 -0.90 24.93
C LEU A 196 -25.75 -1.84 25.93
N LEU A 197 -24.99 -2.72 26.58
CA LEU A 197 -25.52 -3.62 27.63
C LEU A 197 -26.02 -2.83 28.85
N LEU A 198 -25.29 -1.82 29.29
CA LEU A 198 -25.69 -0.95 30.39
C LEU A 198 -26.97 -0.15 30.07
N LEU A 199 -27.10 0.32 28.83
CA LEU A 199 -28.30 1.02 28.35
C LEU A 199 -29.49 0.06 28.18
N ARG A 200 -29.24 -1.19 27.72
CA ARG A 200 -30.27 -2.24 27.57
C ARG A 200 -30.93 -2.62 28.90
N ASN A 201 -30.16 -2.69 29.96
CA ASN A 201 -30.68 -3.13 31.27
C ASN A 201 -31.67 -2.14 31.91
N ARG A 202 -31.94 -0.99 31.26
CA ARG A 202 -32.88 0.04 31.73
C ARG A 202 -33.92 0.52 30.69
N TYR A 203 -34.39 -0.33 29.80
CA TYR A 203 -35.50 -0.04 28.85
C TYR A 203 -35.27 1.09 27.81
N TRP A 204 -34.03 1.45 27.45
CA TRP A 204 -33.75 2.71 26.74
C TRP A 204 -32.96 2.58 25.41
N ILE A 205 -32.97 1.40 24.78
CA ILE A 205 -32.33 1.22 23.47
C ILE A 205 -32.99 2.10 22.37
N GLY A 206 -34.29 2.37 22.51
CA GLY A 206 -35.03 3.12 21.50
C GLY A 206 -34.63 4.58 21.35
N THR A 207 -34.24 5.26 22.42
CA THR A 207 -33.91 6.69 22.39
C THR A 207 -32.44 6.99 22.12
N GLY A 208 -31.53 6.07 22.41
CA GLY A 208 -30.10 6.22 22.10
C GLY A 208 -29.79 6.05 20.60
N CYS A 209 -30.54 5.20 19.89
CA CYS A 209 -30.37 5.00 18.47
C CYS A 209 -30.99 6.13 17.62
N PHE A 210 -32.03 6.80 18.14
CA PHE A 210 -32.68 7.94 17.43
C PHE A 210 -31.92 9.27 17.59
N GLY A 211 -31.01 9.38 18.55
CA GLY A 211 -30.18 10.58 18.72
C GLY A 211 -28.87 10.57 17.94
N ALA A 212 -28.57 9.50 17.20
CA ALA A 212 -27.35 9.33 16.41
C ALA A 212 -27.61 9.33 14.89
N GLY A 213 -28.85 9.58 14.47
CA GLY A 213 -29.26 9.67 13.05
C GLY A 213 -29.34 11.11 12.53
#